data_4d05533c380ce1a10ad1a7d8e7bc6854
#
_entry.id   4d05533c380ce1a10ad1a7d8e7bc6854
#
_cell.length_a   1.000
_cell.length_b   1.000
_cell.length_c   1.000
_cell.angle_alpha   90.00
_cell.angle_beta   90.00
_cell.angle_gamma   90.00
#
_symmetry.space_group_name_H-M   'P 1'
#
loop_
_entity.id
_entity.type
_entity.pdbx_description
1 polymer ?
#
loop_
_entity_poly.entity_id
_entity_poly.type
_entity_poly.pdbx_seq_one_letter_code
_entity_poly.pdbx_strand_id
1 'polypeptide(L)'
;MRDLNKLNLGIYEKALPKDIDWVERIRLVKECDYDFVEISIDETDERLARLDWTNDEINRIHKALIDTGVRIPSMCFSGHRRFPMGSMDEKIREKAMELMQKAIIFADKMGIRTIQMAGYDVYYEESSEQTKKYFTENLKKAVEWASSYNVTLSIEIMD
;
A
#
# COMPACT_ATOMS: atom_id res chain seq x y z
N MET A 1 25.02 3.83 19.38
CA MET A 1 25.18 4.86 18.33
C MET A 1 25.00 4.15 17.00
N ARG A 2 23.92 4.46 16.24
CA ARG A 2 23.73 3.84 14.91
C ARG A 2 24.88 4.29 14.02
N ASP A 3 25.53 3.35 13.34
CA ASP A 3 26.52 3.68 12.31
C ASP A 3 25.78 4.39 11.17
N LEU A 4 26.04 5.68 11.00
CA LEU A 4 25.42 6.52 9.98
C LEU A 4 25.76 6.07 8.53
N ASN A 5 26.73 5.16 8.40
CA ASN A 5 27.13 4.58 7.12
C ASN A 5 26.36 3.27 6.81
N LYS A 6 25.54 2.76 7.72
CA LYS A 6 24.72 1.55 7.48
C LYS A 6 23.46 1.93 6.73
N LEU A 7 23.34 1.45 5.50
CA LEU A 7 22.10 1.52 4.73
C LEU A 7 20.98 0.77 5.45
N ASN A 8 19.76 1.33 5.45
CA ASN A 8 18.59 0.62 5.93
C ASN A 8 18.23 -0.47 4.91
N LEU A 9 17.98 -1.68 5.40
CA LEU A 9 17.59 -2.82 4.59
C LEU A 9 16.11 -3.12 4.80
N GLY A 10 15.36 -3.18 3.70
CA GLY A 10 13.94 -3.50 3.70
C GLY A 10 13.63 -4.85 3.07
N ILE A 11 12.49 -5.41 3.44
CA ILE A 11 11.95 -6.62 2.82
C ILE A 11 10.52 -6.38 2.36
N TYR A 12 10.18 -6.93 1.20
CA TYR A 12 8.80 -6.93 0.72
C TYR A 12 8.01 -8.05 1.41
N GLU A 13 6.82 -7.74 1.91
CA GLU A 13 5.98 -8.66 2.66
C GLU A 13 5.81 -10.05 2.00
N LYS A 14 5.73 -10.07 0.65
CA LYS A 14 5.51 -11.34 -0.08
C LYS A 14 6.69 -12.31 -0.03
N ALA A 15 7.85 -11.87 0.43
CA ALA A 15 9.00 -12.74 0.70
C ALA A 15 8.92 -13.45 2.06
N LEU A 16 7.98 -13.05 2.93
CA LEU A 16 7.76 -13.65 4.25
C LEU A 16 6.76 -14.82 4.17
N PRO A 17 6.79 -15.75 5.13
CA PRO A 17 5.81 -16.83 5.24
C PRO A 17 4.37 -16.30 5.27
N LYS A 18 3.45 -17.00 4.58
CA LYS A 18 2.05 -16.57 4.48
C LYS A 18 1.25 -16.91 5.74
N ASP A 19 1.62 -17.98 6.43
CA ASP A 19 0.83 -18.62 7.49
C ASP A 19 1.12 -18.07 8.90
N ILE A 20 1.80 -16.94 8.99
CA ILE A 20 2.10 -16.25 10.25
C ILE A 20 1.37 -14.92 10.34
N ASP A 21 1.01 -14.50 11.55
CA ASP A 21 0.36 -13.21 11.77
C ASP A 21 1.32 -12.02 11.63
N TRP A 22 0.78 -10.79 11.65
CA TRP A 22 1.59 -9.60 11.45
C TRP A 22 2.58 -9.32 12.58
N VAL A 23 2.26 -9.70 13.81
CA VAL A 23 3.19 -9.56 14.95
C VAL A 23 4.38 -10.49 14.78
N GLU A 24 4.12 -11.73 14.36
CA GLU A 24 5.17 -12.71 14.05
C GLU A 24 6.02 -12.29 12.86
N ARG A 25 5.39 -11.74 11.78
CA ARG A 25 6.13 -11.19 10.63
C ARG A 25 7.10 -10.09 11.03
N ILE A 26 6.67 -9.15 11.87
CA ILE A 26 7.51 -8.05 12.34
C ILE A 26 8.69 -8.59 13.18
N ARG A 27 8.46 -9.59 14.02
CA ARG A 27 9.54 -10.25 14.78
C ARG A 27 10.53 -10.95 13.85
N LEU A 28 10.04 -11.71 12.87
CA LEU A 28 10.87 -12.38 11.87
C LEU A 28 11.71 -11.38 11.06
N VAL A 29 11.13 -10.26 10.64
CA VAL A 29 11.84 -9.17 9.96
C VAL A 29 13.00 -8.69 10.84
N LYS A 30 12.78 -8.52 12.15
CA LYS A 30 13.82 -8.12 13.11
C LYS A 30 14.89 -9.19 13.29
N GLU A 31 14.51 -10.45 13.42
CA GLU A 31 15.43 -11.60 13.56
C GLU A 31 16.34 -11.78 12.34
N CYS A 32 15.83 -11.41 11.15
CA CYS A 32 16.59 -11.45 9.91
C CYS A 32 17.41 -10.15 9.64
N ASP A 33 17.57 -9.28 10.64
CA ASP A 33 18.33 -8.01 10.55
C ASP A 33 17.80 -7.00 9.51
N TYR A 34 16.52 -7.09 9.10
CA TYR A 34 15.89 -6.05 8.30
C TYR A 34 15.43 -4.88 9.17
N ASP A 35 15.51 -3.66 8.62
CA ASP A 35 15.11 -2.43 9.30
C ASP A 35 13.62 -2.07 9.07
N PHE A 36 13.04 -2.55 7.96
CA PHE A 36 11.64 -2.26 7.61
C PHE A 36 11.04 -3.33 6.71
N VAL A 37 9.71 -3.36 6.68
CA VAL A 37 8.93 -4.18 5.74
C VAL A 37 7.98 -3.29 4.94
N GLU A 38 7.87 -3.55 3.63
CA GLU A 38 6.84 -2.95 2.80
C GLU A 38 5.60 -3.85 2.80
N ILE A 39 4.46 -3.28 3.24
CA ILE A 39 3.18 -4.00 3.25
C ILE A 39 2.56 -4.05 1.86
N SER A 40 1.88 -5.14 1.53
CA SER A 40 1.22 -5.35 0.25
C SER A 40 -0.30 -5.36 0.40
N ILE A 41 -0.97 -4.53 -0.38
CA ILE A 41 -2.42 -4.58 -0.59
C ILE A 41 -2.64 -4.87 -2.07
N ASP A 42 -2.84 -6.15 -2.40
CA ASP A 42 -3.09 -6.58 -3.78
C ASP A 42 -4.59 -6.80 -4.06
N GLU A 43 -4.88 -7.34 -5.22
CA GLU A 43 -6.25 -7.52 -5.74
C GLU A 43 -7.06 -8.64 -5.06
N THR A 44 -6.45 -9.43 -4.14
CA THR A 44 -7.15 -10.49 -3.42
C THR A 44 -8.07 -9.91 -2.34
N ASP A 45 -9.21 -10.56 -2.12
CA ASP A 45 -10.16 -10.13 -1.08
C ASP A 45 -9.51 -10.11 0.32
N GLU A 46 -8.63 -11.07 0.60
CA GLU A 46 -7.89 -11.15 1.87
C GLU A 46 -7.04 -9.89 2.12
N ARG A 47 -6.31 -9.43 1.08
CA ARG A 47 -5.44 -8.26 1.24
C ARG A 47 -6.21 -6.95 1.16
N LEU A 48 -7.26 -6.88 0.35
CA LEU A 48 -8.15 -5.72 0.32
C LEU A 48 -8.87 -5.53 1.66
N ALA A 49 -9.26 -6.62 2.35
CA ALA A 49 -9.89 -6.57 3.67
C ALA A 49 -8.99 -5.92 4.75
N ARG A 50 -7.68 -5.87 4.56
CA ARG A 50 -6.76 -5.17 5.50
C ARG A 50 -7.01 -3.68 5.59
N LEU A 51 -7.55 -3.08 4.54
CA LEU A 51 -7.93 -1.66 4.55
C LEU A 51 -9.02 -1.34 5.58
N ASP A 52 -9.74 -2.36 6.03
CA ASP A 52 -10.79 -2.28 7.04
C ASP A 52 -10.36 -2.83 8.42
N TRP A 53 -9.06 -2.99 8.67
CA TRP A 53 -8.57 -3.41 9.98
C TRP A 53 -9.05 -2.49 11.09
N THR A 54 -9.46 -3.12 12.17
CA THR A 54 -9.91 -2.43 13.38
C THR A 54 -8.77 -1.68 14.07
N ASN A 55 -9.10 -0.73 14.91
CA ASN A 55 -8.10 -0.03 15.71
C ASN A 55 -7.33 -0.98 16.63
N ASP A 56 -7.95 -2.06 17.11
CA ASP A 56 -7.27 -3.04 17.96
C ASP A 56 -6.22 -3.84 17.18
N GLU A 57 -6.52 -4.23 15.93
CA GLU A 57 -5.54 -4.89 15.05
C GLU A 57 -4.36 -3.95 14.74
N ILE A 58 -4.64 -2.70 14.41
CA ILE A 58 -3.62 -1.68 14.14
C ILE A 58 -2.77 -1.44 15.39
N ASN A 59 -3.37 -1.32 16.57
CA ASN A 59 -2.65 -1.11 17.83
C ASN A 59 -1.73 -2.28 18.18
N ARG A 60 -2.15 -3.53 17.92
CA ARG A 60 -1.29 -4.72 18.11
C ARG A 60 -0.05 -4.65 17.22
N ILE A 61 -0.23 -4.23 15.98
CA ILE A 61 0.87 -4.05 15.01
C ILE A 61 1.80 -2.92 15.49
N HIS A 62 1.26 -1.76 15.86
CA HIS A 62 2.04 -0.64 16.37
C HIS A 62 2.89 -1.05 17.60
N LYS A 63 2.30 -1.82 18.52
CA LYS A 63 3.06 -2.34 19.66
C LYS A 63 4.25 -3.19 19.20
N ALA A 64 4.06 -4.10 18.25
CA ALA A 64 5.14 -4.94 17.73
C ALA A 64 6.22 -4.10 17.01
N LEU A 65 5.85 -3.06 16.27
CA LEU A 65 6.79 -2.14 15.62
C LEU A 65 7.63 -1.38 16.65
N ILE A 66 7.02 -0.92 17.75
CA ILE A 66 7.72 -0.24 18.86
C ILE A 66 8.66 -1.20 19.56
N ASP A 67 8.20 -2.41 19.91
CA ASP A 67 8.97 -3.42 20.64
C ASP A 67 10.22 -3.89 19.85
N THR A 68 10.12 -3.94 18.51
CA THR A 68 11.20 -4.45 17.62
C THR A 68 12.07 -3.36 17.01
N GLY A 69 11.53 -2.14 16.88
CA GLY A 69 12.16 -1.04 16.13
C GLY A 69 12.07 -1.21 14.60
N VAL A 70 11.33 -2.22 14.10
CA VAL A 70 11.02 -2.38 12.68
C VAL A 70 10.01 -1.31 12.26
N ARG A 71 10.02 -0.91 11.00
CA ARG A 71 9.11 0.12 10.44
C ARG A 71 8.31 -0.44 9.28
N ILE A 72 7.17 0.18 8.98
CA ILE A 72 6.40 0.00 7.73
C ILE A 72 6.30 1.37 7.04
N PRO A 73 7.32 1.78 6.26
CA PRO A 73 7.35 3.12 5.68
C PRO A 73 6.51 3.25 4.41
N SER A 74 6.27 2.15 3.72
CA SER A 74 5.61 2.11 2.42
C SER A 74 4.62 0.95 2.29
N MET A 75 3.68 1.13 1.37
CA MET A 75 2.68 0.16 0.98
C MET A 75 2.70 0.01 -0.55
N CYS A 76 2.86 -1.21 -1.04
CA CYS A 76 2.62 -1.54 -2.44
C CYS A 76 1.12 -1.80 -2.63
N PHE A 77 0.43 -0.89 -3.32
CA PHE A 77 -0.99 -0.96 -3.58
C PHE A 77 -1.26 -1.39 -5.03
N SER A 78 -1.47 -2.69 -5.24
CA SER A 78 -1.79 -3.28 -6.55
C SER A 78 -3.23 -3.77 -6.67
N GLY A 79 -4.12 -3.37 -5.77
CA GLY A 79 -5.57 -3.63 -5.85
C GLY A 79 -6.21 -3.05 -7.12
N HIS A 80 -5.58 -2.04 -7.72
CA HIS A 80 -5.99 -1.43 -8.98
C HIS A 80 -5.83 -2.34 -10.22
N ARG A 81 -5.24 -3.52 -10.10
CA ARG A 81 -5.32 -4.52 -11.17
C ARG A 81 -6.75 -4.95 -11.42
N ARG A 82 -7.46 -5.28 -10.33
CA ARG A 82 -8.87 -5.71 -10.38
C ARG A 82 -9.84 -4.53 -10.52
N PHE A 83 -9.52 -3.40 -9.92
CA PHE A 83 -10.35 -2.21 -9.90
C PHE A 83 -9.53 -1.00 -10.40
N PRO A 84 -9.28 -0.89 -11.72
CA PRO A 84 -8.45 0.19 -12.24
C PRO A 84 -9.18 1.53 -12.25
N MET A 85 -8.47 2.60 -11.92
CA MET A 85 -9.01 3.97 -11.91
C MET A 85 -9.39 4.47 -13.31
N GLY A 86 -8.86 3.84 -14.36
CA GLY A 86 -9.13 4.19 -15.75
C GLY A 86 -10.21 3.35 -16.45
N SER A 87 -10.81 2.36 -15.76
CA SER A 87 -11.78 1.44 -16.37
C SER A 87 -12.87 2.18 -17.16
N MET A 88 -13.32 1.56 -18.26
CA MET A 88 -14.51 2.05 -18.99
C MET A 88 -15.80 1.83 -18.19
N ASP A 89 -15.83 0.86 -17.26
CA ASP A 89 -16.96 0.64 -16.34
C ASP A 89 -16.92 1.64 -15.17
N GLU A 90 -17.96 2.46 -15.06
CA GLU A 90 -18.09 3.47 -14.00
C GLU A 90 -18.09 2.85 -12.60
N LYS A 91 -18.75 1.71 -12.42
CA LYS A 91 -18.81 1.03 -11.11
C LYS A 91 -17.43 0.53 -10.67
N ILE A 92 -16.60 0.10 -11.63
CA ILE A 92 -15.21 -0.29 -11.35
C ILE A 92 -14.39 0.94 -10.94
N ARG A 93 -14.56 2.08 -11.62
CA ARG A 93 -13.90 3.33 -11.24
C ARG A 93 -14.33 3.83 -9.86
N GLU A 94 -15.64 3.78 -9.56
CA GLU A 94 -16.15 4.14 -8.23
C GLU A 94 -15.51 3.25 -7.14
N LYS A 95 -15.46 1.94 -7.38
CA LYS A 95 -14.81 0.99 -6.45
C LYS A 95 -13.31 1.26 -6.31
N ALA A 96 -12.64 1.59 -7.41
CA ALA A 96 -11.22 1.98 -7.39
C ALA A 96 -10.98 3.19 -6.48
N MET A 97 -11.83 4.20 -6.57
CA MET A 97 -11.71 5.42 -5.77
C MET A 97 -12.07 5.20 -4.30
N GLU A 98 -13.08 4.36 -4.00
CA GLU A 98 -13.38 3.91 -2.63
C GLU A 98 -12.16 3.23 -2.00
N LEU A 99 -11.56 2.28 -2.72
CA LEU A 99 -10.38 1.56 -2.24
C LEU A 99 -9.17 2.48 -2.04
N MET A 100 -9.00 3.48 -2.92
CA MET A 100 -7.93 4.47 -2.77
C MET A 100 -8.13 5.33 -1.51
N GLN A 101 -9.34 5.79 -1.23
CA GLN A 101 -9.64 6.53 0.01
C GLN A 101 -9.32 5.67 1.24
N LYS A 102 -9.76 4.41 1.25
CA LYS A 102 -9.45 3.46 2.32
C LYS A 102 -7.95 3.26 2.47
N ALA A 103 -7.21 3.12 1.36
CA ALA A 103 -5.76 2.95 1.37
C ALA A 103 -5.04 4.15 1.98
N ILE A 104 -5.47 5.38 1.66
CA ILE A 104 -4.91 6.60 2.23
C ILE A 104 -5.18 6.68 3.74
N ILE A 105 -6.42 6.42 4.18
CA ILE A 105 -6.80 6.42 5.59
C ILE A 105 -6.04 5.31 6.36
N PHE A 106 -5.93 4.13 5.77
CA PHE A 106 -5.15 3.03 6.34
C PHE A 106 -3.67 3.40 6.47
N ALA A 107 -3.09 4.00 5.45
CA ALA A 107 -1.71 4.47 5.48
C ALA A 107 -1.47 5.47 6.61
N ASP A 108 -2.36 6.43 6.79
CA ASP A 108 -2.29 7.39 7.88
C ASP A 108 -2.36 6.71 9.26
N LYS A 109 -3.34 5.84 9.48
CA LYS A 109 -3.49 5.07 10.71
C LYS A 109 -2.26 4.21 11.03
N MET A 110 -1.65 3.60 10.02
CA MET A 110 -0.46 2.75 10.16
C MET A 110 0.86 3.52 10.25
N GLY A 111 0.85 4.84 10.04
CA GLY A 111 2.05 5.66 9.97
C GLY A 111 2.84 5.49 8.67
N ILE A 112 2.24 4.91 7.64
CA ILE A 112 2.81 4.75 6.30
C ILE A 112 2.78 6.09 5.57
N ARG A 113 3.89 6.47 4.92
CA ARG A 113 4.00 7.77 4.24
C ARG A 113 4.08 7.67 2.73
N THR A 114 4.25 6.47 2.18
CA THR A 114 4.31 6.25 0.73
C THR A 114 3.40 5.11 0.33
N ILE A 115 2.49 5.36 -0.60
CA ILE A 115 1.71 4.36 -1.30
C ILE A 115 2.28 4.25 -2.71
N GLN A 116 2.88 3.10 -3.02
CA GLN A 116 3.35 2.79 -4.37
C GLN A 116 2.20 2.20 -5.17
N MET A 117 1.98 2.75 -6.35
CA MET A 117 0.95 2.33 -7.30
C MET A 117 1.59 1.99 -8.64
N ALA A 118 1.03 1.04 -9.36
CA ALA A 118 1.47 0.75 -10.72
C ALA A 118 0.98 1.83 -11.71
N GLY A 119 1.82 2.18 -12.67
CA GLY A 119 1.60 3.26 -13.64
C GLY A 119 0.81 2.82 -14.89
N TYR A 120 -0.27 2.03 -14.72
CA TYR A 120 -1.19 1.69 -15.80
C TYR A 120 -2.58 2.28 -15.53
N ASP A 121 -3.27 2.66 -16.59
CA ASP A 121 -4.65 3.14 -16.55
C ASP A 121 -5.66 2.01 -16.35
N VAL A 122 -5.43 0.87 -17.00
CA VAL A 122 -6.17 -0.39 -16.89
C VAL A 122 -5.19 -1.57 -16.93
N TYR A 123 -5.58 -2.75 -16.45
CA TYR A 123 -4.72 -3.92 -16.45
C TYR A 123 -5.30 -5.10 -17.23
N TYR A 124 -6.58 -5.44 -17.01
CA TYR A 124 -7.27 -6.53 -17.71
C TYR A 124 -8.19 -6.02 -18.84
N GLU A 125 -8.24 -4.71 -19.03
CA GLU A 125 -8.99 -4.05 -20.10
C GLU A 125 -8.03 -3.52 -21.17
N GLU A 126 -8.53 -3.20 -22.36
CA GLU A 126 -7.76 -2.55 -23.40
C GLU A 126 -7.56 -1.05 -23.09
N SER A 127 -6.31 -0.61 -23.07
CA SER A 127 -5.97 0.80 -22.86
C SER A 127 -6.40 1.66 -24.04
N SER A 128 -6.92 2.85 -23.77
CA SER A 128 -7.37 3.82 -24.76
C SER A 128 -7.10 5.25 -24.26
N GLU A 129 -7.25 6.24 -25.13
CA GLU A 129 -7.17 7.65 -24.70
C GLU A 129 -8.22 8.00 -23.65
N GLN A 130 -9.39 7.34 -23.68
CA GLN A 130 -10.44 7.57 -22.70
C GLN A 130 -10.09 6.96 -21.33
N THR A 131 -9.51 5.75 -21.30
CA THR A 131 -9.09 5.11 -20.04
C THR A 131 -7.95 5.88 -19.38
N LYS A 132 -6.99 6.37 -20.15
CA LYS A 132 -5.90 7.25 -19.68
C LYS A 132 -6.43 8.57 -19.12
N LYS A 133 -7.46 9.14 -19.76
CA LYS A 133 -8.12 10.35 -19.27
C LYS A 133 -8.78 10.09 -17.91
N TYR A 134 -9.58 9.03 -17.78
CA TYR A 134 -10.21 8.66 -16.50
C TYR A 134 -9.18 8.41 -15.41
N PHE A 135 -8.11 7.66 -15.73
CA PHE A 135 -7.01 7.42 -14.79
C PHE A 135 -6.40 8.74 -14.29
N THR A 136 -6.09 9.65 -15.23
CA THR A 136 -5.47 10.94 -14.89
C THR A 136 -6.37 11.79 -13.99
N GLU A 137 -7.67 11.86 -14.30
CA GLU A 137 -8.65 12.62 -13.52
C GLU A 137 -8.82 12.05 -12.12
N ASN A 138 -8.89 10.73 -11.99
CA ASN A 138 -9.03 10.05 -10.71
C ASN A 138 -7.73 10.10 -9.89
N LEU A 139 -6.56 9.97 -10.53
CA LEU A 139 -5.29 10.13 -9.86
C LEU A 139 -5.11 11.53 -9.26
N LYS A 140 -5.52 12.59 -9.96
CA LYS A 140 -5.49 13.96 -9.41
C LYS A 140 -6.31 14.07 -8.14
N LYS A 141 -7.54 13.52 -8.12
CA LYS A 141 -8.37 13.49 -6.90
C LYS A 141 -7.69 12.70 -5.77
N ALA A 142 -7.11 11.55 -6.09
CA ALA A 142 -6.40 10.73 -5.13
C ALA A 142 -5.20 11.47 -4.49
N VAL A 143 -4.45 12.24 -5.30
CA VAL A 143 -3.33 13.07 -4.81
C VAL A 143 -3.82 14.17 -3.87
N GLU A 144 -4.95 14.83 -4.18
CA GLU A 144 -5.55 15.84 -3.29
C GLU A 144 -5.93 15.23 -1.93
N TRP A 145 -6.55 14.03 -1.94
CA TRP A 145 -6.87 13.32 -0.69
C TRP A 145 -5.61 12.94 0.09
N ALA A 146 -4.62 12.33 -0.58
CA ALA A 146 -3.38 11.88 0.04
C ALA A 146 -2.61 13.04 0.68
N SER A 147 -2.61 14.21 0.02
CA SER A 147 -1.98 15.44 0.54
C SER A 147 -2.54 15.86 1.91
N SER A 148 -3.85 15.69 2.13
CA SER A 148 -4.49 16.02 3.41
C SER A 148 -4.06 15.12 4.57
N TYR A 149 -3.47 13.95 4.27
CA TYR A 149 -2.96 12.97 5.25
C TYR A 149 -1.43 12.90 5.30
N ASN A 150 -0.71 13.79 4.60
CA ASN A 150 0.75 13.72 4.44
C ASN A 150 1.22 12.36 3.88
N VAL A 151 0.45 11.77 2.96
CA VAL A 151 0.77 10.54 2.25
C VAL A 151 1.18 10.88 0.83
N THR A 152 2.28 10.30 0.37
CA THR A 152 2.77 10.44 -1.01
C THR A 152 2.27 9.28 -1.85
N LEU A 153 1.67 9.56 -3.01
CA LEU A 153 1.42 8.54 -4.04
C LEU A 153 2.63 8.47 -4.98
N SER A 154 3.28 7.32 -5.03
CA SER A 154 4.43 7.04 -5.88
C SER A 154 4.00 6.15 -7.04
N ILE A 155 4.29 6.56 -8.26
CA ILE A 155 3.96 5.79 -9.47
C ILE A 155 5.17 4.96 -9.88
N GLU A 156 4.99 3.65 -9.95
CA GLU A 156 5.96 2.73 -10.53
C GLU A 156 5.74 2.65 -12.03
N ILE A 157 6.79 2.90 -12.80
CA ILE A 157 6.78 2.74 -14.27
C ILE A 157 6.71 1.23 -14.55
N MET A 158 5.70 0.83 -15.30
CA MET A 158 5.48 -0.56 -15.74
C MET A 158 5.74 -0.62 -17.24
N ASP A 159 6.64 -1.53 -17.67
CA ASP A 159 6.92 -1.80 -19.08
C ASP A 159 5.86 -2.71 -19.69
#